data_a981c3a28ea52522088a454cffdb5ec7
#
_entry.id   a981c3a28ea52522088a454cffdb5ec7
#
_cell.length_a   1.000
_cell.length_b   1.000
_cell.length_c   1.000
_cell.angle_alpha   90.00
_cell.angle_beta   90.00
_cell.angle_gamma   90.00
#
_symmetry.space_group_name_H-M   'P 1'
#
loop_
_entity.id
_entity.type
_entity.pdbx_description
1 polymer ?
#
loop_
_entity_poly.entity_id
_entity_poly.type
_entity_poly.pdbx_seq_one_letter_code
_entity_poly.pdbx_strand_id
1 'polypeptide(L)'
;MEKTVLLILQSHRKDTAVSVQKVLTAWGCLIKTRLGIHDGVLDNCSESGLIILELVGDKEKHNEMARKLDLIDGVTTELVTLSI
;
A
#
# COMPACT_ATOMS: atom_id res chain seq x y z
N MET A 1 13.03 -18.64 6.40
CA MET A 1 11.82 -17.80 6.56
C MET A 1 11.94 -16.52 5.76
N GLU A 2 10.87 -16.12 5.12
CA GLU A 2 10.85 -14.92 4.28
C GLU A 2 9.56 -14.13 4.54
N LYS A 3 9.69 -12.81 4.65
CA LYS A 3 8.53 -11.91 4.81
C LYS A 3 8.61 -10.79 3.78
N THR A 4 7.51 -10.50 3.13
CA THR A 4 7.41 -9.45 2.13
C THR A 4 6.46 -8.36 2.61
N VAL A 5 6.92 -7.12 2.52
CA VAL A 5 6.17 -5.94 2.95
C VAL A 5 6.10 -4.96 1.79
N LEU A 6 4.92 -4.40 1.56
CA LEU A 6 4.72 -3.33 0.60
C LEU A 6 4.46 -2.04 1.35
N LEU A 7 5.29 -1.04 1.12
CA LEU A 7 5.11 0.30 1.67
C LEU A 7 4.47 1.17 0.61
N ILE A 8 3.41 1.89 0.98
CA ILE A 8 2.66 2.75 0.06
C ILE A 8 2.56 4.13 0.67
N LEU A 9 3.11 5.12 -0.01
CA LEU A 9 2.93 6.52 0.37
C LEU A 9 1.93 7.16 -0.59
N GLN A 10 0.85 7.72 -0.07
CA GLN A 10 -0.19 8.34 -0.88
C GLN A 10 -0.37 9.82 -0.53
N SER A 11 -0.74 10.61 -1.53
CA SER A 11 -0.94 12.06 -1.39
C SER A 11 -2.26 12.40 -0.71
N HIS A 12 -2.48 13.70 -0.45
CA HIS A 12 -3.68 14.24 0.19
C HIS A 12 -4.95 14.13 -0.64
N ARG A 13 -4.87 13.83 -1.94
CA ARG A 13 -6.03 13.88 -2.83
C ARG A 13 -6.98 12.73 -2.54
N LYS A 14 -8.27 13.04 -2.47
CA LYS A 14 -9.31 12.03 -2.23
C LYS A 14 -9.35 10.99 -3.35
N ASP A 15 -9.21 11.42 -4.59
CA ASP A 15 -9.22 10.51 -5.74
C ASP A 15 -8.05 9.52 -5.68
N THR A 16 -6.88 9.95 -5.18
CA THR A 16 -5.74 9.08 -4.96
C THR A 16 -6.09 7.98 -3.96
N ALA A 17 -6.65 8.36 -2.81
CA ALA A 17 -7.03 7.40 -1.77
C ALA A 17 -8.07 6.39 -2.28
N VAL A 18 -9.05 6.84 -3.06
CA VAL A 18 -10.07 5.98 -3.65
C VAL A 18 -9.42 4.98 -4.63
N SER A 19 -8.51 5.45 -5.47
CA SER A 19 -7.83 4.59 -6.44
C SER A 19 -6.96 3.54 -5.75
N VAL A 20 -6.22 3.93 -4.71
CA VAL A 20 -5.44 2.99 -3.89
C VAL A 20 -6.35 1.93 -3.28
N GLN A 21 -7.46 2.35 -2.68
CA GLN A 21 -8.39 1.42 -2.05
C GLN A 21 -8.96 0.41 -3.04
N LYS A 22 -9.24 0.82 -4.27
CA LYS A 22 -9.73 -0.10 -5.31
C LYS A 22 -8.71 -1.19 -5.61
N VAL A 23 -7.44 -0.83 -5.74
CA VAL A 23 -6.38 -1.80 -5.98
C VAL A 23 -6.26 -2.75 -4.79
N LEU A 24 -6.23 -2.23 -3.57
CA LEU A 24 -6.09 -3.06 -2.37
C LEU A 24 -7.27 -4.03 -2.22
N THR A 25 -8.47 -3.59 -2.55
CA THR A 25 -9.64 -4.47 -2.52
C THR A 25 -9.53 -5.60 -3.54
N ALA A 26 -9.10 -5.28 -4.76
CA ALA A 26 -8.95 -6.28 -5.82
C ALA A 26 -7.89 -7.34 -5.48
N TRP A 27 -6.86 -6.96 -4.74
CA TRP A 27 -5.75 -7.85 -4.38
C TRP A 27 -5.81 -8.33 -2.92
N GLY A 28 -6.98 -8.19 -2.28
CA GLY A 28 -7.15 -8.46 -0.84
C GLY A 28 -6.70 -9.83 -0.38
N CYS A 29 -6.80 -10.85 -1.23
CA CYS A 29 -6.39 -12.21 -0.88
C CYS A 29 -4.88 -12.36 -0.67
N LEU A 30 -4.07 -11.41 -1.15
CA LEU A 30 -2.63 -11.40 -0.95
C LEU A 30 -2.20 -10.62 0.29
N ILE A 31 -3.13 -9.94 0.93
CA ILE A 31 -2.84 -9.04 2.06
C ILE A 31 -3.15 -9.77 3.35
N LYS A 32 -2.11 -10.06 4.12
CA LYS A 32 -2.26 -10.67 5.44
C LYS A 32 -2.54 -9.62 6.51
N THR A 33 -1.83 -8.50 6.45
CA THR A 33 -1.93 -7.43 7.44
C THR A 33 -1.88 -6.09 6.73
N ARG A 34 -2.72 -5.17 7.17
CA ARG A 34 -2.75 -3.80 6.66
C ARG A 34 -2.66 -2.83 7.84
N LEU A 35 -1.70 -1.91 7.78
CA LEU A 35 -1.54 -0.85 8.77
C LEU A 35 -1.52 0.48 8.05
N GLY A 36 -2.45 1.37 8.41
CA GLY A 36 -2.50 2.72 7.87
C GLY A 36 -2.03 3.72 8.91
N ILE A 37 -1.21 4.67 8.49
CA ILE A 37 -0.69 5.73 9.34
C ILE A 37 -1.09 7.06 8.73
N HIS A 38 -1.85 7.86 9.49
CA HIS A 38 -2.29 9.19 9.06
C HIS A 38 -1.22 10.22 9.38
N ASP A 39 -0.99 11.16 8.46
CA ASP A 39 -0.05 12.26 8.67
C ASP A 39 -0.60 13.32 9.61
N GLY A 40 -1.92 13.50 9.64
CA GLY A 40 -2.55 14.46 10.49
C GLY A 40 -3.28 13.83 11.66
N VAL A 41 -3.41 14.57 12.74
CA VAL A 41 -4.15 14.14 13.92
C VAL A 41 -5.14 15.24 14.30
N LEU A 42 -6.22 14.85 14.99
CA LEU A 42 -7.26 15.77 15.45
C LEU A 42 -7.82 16.56 14.27
N ASP A 43 -7.72 17.89 14.34
CA ASP A 43 -8.34 18.79 13.36
C ASP A 43 -7.60 18.81 12.01
N ASN A 44 -6.40 18.27 11.95
CA ASN A 44 -5.59 18.21 10.72
C ASN A 44 -5.58 16.85 10.07
N CYS A 45 -6.59 16.05 10.31
CA CYS A 45 -6.72 14.74 9.72
C CYS A 45 -6.74 14.85 8.18
N SER A 46 -5.89 14.11 7.49
CA SER A 46 -5.79 14.15 6.04
C SER A 46 -5.84 12.76 5.43
N GLU A 47 -6.11 12.71 4.12
CA GLU A 47 -6.14 11.47 3.35
C GLU A 47 -4.75 10.96 3.03
N SER A 48 -3.71 11.79 3.16
CA SER A 48 -2.35 11.35 2.89
C SER A 48 -1.84 10.49 4.02
N GLY A 49 -0.95 9.58 3.70
CA GLY A 49 -0.38 8.75 4.72
C GLY A 49 0.40 7.59 4.16
N LEU A 50 0.99 6.86 5.08
CA LEU A 50 1.75 5.66 4.79
C LEU A 50 0.89 4.44 5.10
N ILE A 51 0.84 3.51 4.15
CA ILE A 51 0.19 2.21 4.35
C ILE A 51 1.27 1.14 4.30
N ILE A 52 1.25 0.23 5.25
CA ILE A 52 2.18 -0.89 5.34
C ILE A 52 1.37 -2.17 5.20
N LEU A 53 1.71 -2.98 4.20
CA LEU A 53 1.05 -4.26 3.96
C LEU A 53 2.04 -5.39 4.16
N GLU A 54 1.66 -6.42 4.91
CA GLU A 54 2.36 -7.70 4.85
C GLU A 54 1.69 -8.55 3.78
N LEU A 55 2.45 -9.01 2.80
CA LEU A 55 1.92 -9.74 1.66
C LEU A 55 2.24 -11.23 1.76
N VAL A 56 1.30 -12.04 1.25
CA VAL A 56 1.46 -13.49 1.14
C VAL A 56 1.22 -13.91 -0.30
N GLY A 57 1.62 -15.11 -0.65
CA GLY A 57 1.41 -15.66 -1.97
C GLY A 57 2.56 -15.39 -2.93
N ASP A 58 2.24 -15.32 -4.22
CA ASP A 58 3.21 -15.31 -5.29
C ASP A 58 3.89 -13.94 -5.46
N LYS A 59 5.22 -13.96 -5.53
CA LYS A 59 6.02 -12.73 -5.71
C LYS A 59 5.70 -11.99 -7.00
N GLU A 60 5.36 -12.71 -8.06
CA GLU A 60 4.99 -12.05 -9.32
C GLU A 60 3.74 -11.20 -9.15
N LYS A 61 2.80 -11.68 -8.35
CA LYS A 61 1.58 -10.92 -8.05
C LYS A 61 1.88 -9.72 -7.16
N HIS A 62 2.83 -9.84 -6.24
CA HIS A 62 3.28 -8.72 -5.42
C HIS A 62 3.86 -7.61 -6.29
N ASN A 63 4.70 -7.97 -7.25
CA ASN A 63 5.29 -7.01 -8.18
C ASN A 63 4.22 -6.34 -9.03
N GLU A 64 3.22 -7.09 -9.47
CA GLU A 64 2.14 -6.55 -10.27
C GLU A 64 1.28 -5.58 -9.47
N MET A 65 0.97 -5.90 -8.22
CA MET A 65 0.24 -4.98 -7.34
C MET A 65 1.01 -3.67 -7.15
N ALA A 66 2.30 -3.76 -6.86
CA ALA A 66 3.15 -2.59 -6.67
C ALA A 66 3.18 -1.73 -7.94
N ARG A 67 3.30 -2.37 -9.10
CA ARG A 67 3.29 -1.66 -10.38
C ARG A 67 1.97 -0.92 -10.62
N LYS A 68 0.86 -1.57 -10.33
CA LYS A 68 -0.46 -0.94 -10.48
C LYS A 68 -0.63 0.25 -9.55
N LEU A 69 -0.14 0.15 -8.33
CA LEU A 69 -0.18 1.26 -7.39
C LEU A 69 0.71 2.42 -7.86
N ASP A 70 1.90 2.13 -8.36
CA ASP A 70 2.82 3.17 -8.85
C ASP A 70 2.27 3.93 -10.06
N LEU A 71 1.30 3.37 -10.78
CA LEU A 71 0.64 4.07 -11.89
C LEU A 71 -0.36 5.12 -11.42
N ILE A 72 -0.74 5.10 -10.15
CA ILE A 72 -1.68 6.08 -9.61
C ILE A 72 -0.92 7.37 -9.32
N ASP A 73 -1.45 8.48 -9.83
CA ASP A 73 -0.86 9.79 -9.56
C ASP A 73 -0.90 10.09 -8.07
N GLY A 74 0.25 10.50 -7.53
CA GLY A 74 0.37 10.79 -6.09
C GLY A 74 0.69 9.58 -5.22
N VAL A 75 1.07 8.46 -5.81
CA VAL A 75 1.43 7.24 -5.08
C VAL A 75 2.86 6.82 -5.39
N THR A 76 3.59 6.44 -4.36
CA THR A 76 4.92 5.83 -4.45
C THR A 76 4.93 4.57 -3.60
N THR A 77 5.51 3.50 -4.11
CA THR A 77 5.61 2.25 -3.37
C THR A 77 7.04 1.74 -3.28
N GLU A 78 7.28 0.90 -2.26
CA GLU A 78 8.53 0.18 -2.10
C GLU A 78 8.19 -1.23 -1.63
N LEU A 79 8.68 -2.22 -2.35
CA LEU A 79 8.49 -3.63 -2.01
C LEU A 79 9.76 -4.16 -1.35
N VAL A 80 9.63 -4.68 -0.14
CA VAL A 80 10.77 -5.12 0.67
C VAL A 80 10.57 -6.57 1.08
N THR A 81 11.61 -7.40 0.87
CA THR A 81 11.61 -8.78 1.31
C THR A 81 12.77 -9.00 2.27
N LEU A 82 12.46 -9.57 3.43
CA LEU A 82 13.45 -9.95 4.44
C LEU A 82 13.51 -11.47 4.53
N SER A 83 14.70 -11.99 4.67
CA SER A 83 14.93 -13.44 4.76
C SER A 83 15.88 -13.77 5.89
N ILE A 84 15.64 -14.88 6.55
CA ILE A 84 16.57 -15.47 7.51
C ILE A 84 16.64 -16.99 7.32
#